data_325fafde3c9064baeb9f64480b6b84a1
#
_entry.id   325fafde3c9064baeb9f64480b6b84a1
#
_cell.length_a   1.000
_cell.length_b   1.000
_cell.length_c   1.000
_cell.angle_alpha   90.00
_cell.angle_beta   90.00
_cell.angle_gamma   90.00
#
_symmetry.space_group_name_H-M   'P 1'
#
loop_
_entity.id
_entity.type
_entity.pdbx_description
1 polymer ?
#
loop_
_entity_poly.entity_id
_entity_poly.type
_entity_poly.pdbx_seq_one_letter_code
_entity_poly.pdbx_strand_id
1 'polypeptide(L)'
;VGIIGGGVSGVVVALQLAELGVDNILIEQKKNVVSGPPFCHLHAGGNLYPDISDEQCRFLMKQSIEMARLFPHSIDERPTLISVPKTEKYQVENIEDRLDMLVDYYKELIEEDASNAVLGAPEDYYKLYSKKDLDALVTQPTVERPTTADEWMTNAAKLIDYSQLKMPVLLVQEYGWNLFRLGAQAQLALENT
;
A
#
# COMPACT_ATOMS: atom_id res chain seq x y z
N VAL A 1 10.42 1.46 29.89
CA VAL A 1 9.72 0.32 29.25
C VAL A 1 10.72 -0.51 28.48
N GLY A 2 10.66 -1.87 28.59
CA GLY A 2 11.48 -2.77 27.78
C GLY A 2 10.67 -3.28 26.57
N ILE A 3 11.24 -3.17 25.37
CA ILE A 3 10.66 -3.64 24.11
C ILE A 3 11.58 -4.73 23.55
N ILE A 4 11.04 -5.92 23.30
CA ILE A 4 11.80 -7.04 22.75
C ILE A 4 11.41 -7.24 21.28
N GLY A 5 12.38 -7.09 20.39
CA GLY A 5 12.25 -7.22 18.95
C GLY A 5 12.17 -5.88 18.23
N GLY A 6 13.18 -5.61 17.38
CA GLY A 6 13.32 -4.42 16.55
C GLY A 6 12.66 -4.55 15.17
N GLY A 7 11.58 -5.33 15.04
CA GLY A 7 10.75 -5.33 13.85
C GLY A 7 9.97 -4.01 13.70
N VAL A 8 9.18 -3.87 12.63
CA VAL A 8 8.39 -2.66 12.38
C VAL A 8 7.58 -2.25 13.60
N SER A 9 6.84 -3.19 14.21
CA SER A 9 5.99 -2.91 15.38
C SER A 9 6.81 -2.45 16.61
N GLY A 10 7.92 -3.12 16.90
CA GLY A 10 8.77 -2.75 18.05
C GLY A 10 9.40 -1.37 17.89
N VAL A 11 9.82 -1.02 16.66
CA VAL A 11 10.34 0.31 16.34
C VAL A 11 9.26 1.38 16.49
N VAL A 12 8.06 1.15 15.95
CA VAL A 12 6.93 2.11 16.07
C VAL A 12 6.59 2.36 17.55
N VAL A 13 6.51 1.29 18.36
CA VAL A 13 6.24 1.42 19.79
C VAL A 13 7.35 2.19 20.51
N ALA A 14 8.62 1.93 20.17
CA ALA A 14 9.75 2.63 20.79
C ALA A 14 9.72 4.14 20.46
N LEU A 15 9.51 4.50 19.20
CA LEU A 15 9.42 5.89 18.75
C LEU A 15 8.23 6.60 19.39
N GLN A 16 7.06 5.96 19.43
CA GLN A 16 5.86 6.54 20.04
C GLN A 16 6.04 6.77 21.54
N LEU A 17 6.66 5.85 22.27
CA LEU A 17 6.97 6.04 23.69
C LEU A 17 7.97 7.16 23.91
N ALA A 18 8.97 7.30 23.05
CA ALA A 18 9.93 8.38 23.11
C ALA A 18 9.28 9.76 22.89
N GLU A 19 8.39 9.88 21.89
CA GLU A 19 7.59 11.10 21.65
C GLU A 19 6.72 11.47 22.86
N LEU A 20 6.20 10.48 23.58
CA LEU A 20 5.45 10.69 24.84
C LEU A 20 6.34 10.97 26.05
N GLY A 21 7.66 11.05 25.89
CA GLY A 21 8.62 11.28 26.97
C GLY A 21 8.77 10.08 27.91
N VAL A 22 8.45 8.87 27.45
CA VAL A 22 8.58 7.64 28.25
C VAL A 22 9.90 6.95 27.95
N ASP A 23 10.75 6.84 28.98
CA ASP A 23 12.02 6.11 28.87
C ASP A 23 11.79 4.67 28.44
N ASN A 24 12.44 4.26 27.35
CA ASN A 24 12.32 2.91 26.83
C ASN A 24 13.67 2.36 26.33
N ILE A 25 13.75 1.05 26.26
CA ILE A 25 14.91 0.31 25.74
C ILE A 25 14.39 -0.70 24.73
N LEU A 26 14.83 -0.60 23.47
CA LEU A 26 14.56 -1.56 22.40
C LEU A 26 15.70 -2.57 22.32
N ILE A 27 15.38 -3.86 22.44
CA ILE A 27 16.33 -4.97 22.39
C ILE A 27 16.09 -5.76 21.10
N GLU A 28 17.08 -5.79 20.22
CA GLU A 28 17.07 -6.55 18.96
C GLU A 28 18.29 -7.47 18.89
N GLN A 29 18.08 -8.74 18.53
CA GLN A 29 19.16 -9.72 18.41
C GLN A 29 19.93 -9.62 17.09
N LYS A 30 19.34 -9.03 16.06
CA LYS A 30 19.99 -8.83 14.75
C LYS A 30 20.71 -7.49 14.74
N LYS A 31 21.62 -7.33 13.76
CA LYS A 31 22.40 -6.10 13.63
C LYS A 31 21.58 -4.86 13.30
N ASN A 32 20.47 -5.05 12.62
CA ASN A 32 19.63 -3.96 12.11
C ASN A 32 18.20 -4.15 12.57
N VAL A 33 17.50 -3.06 12.83
CA VAL A 33 16.04 -3.05 12.99
C VAL A 33 15.35 -3.31 11.65
N VAL A 34 14.06 -3.66 11.68
CA VAL A 34 13.23 -3.93 10.49
C VAL A 34 13.87 -4.95 9.53
N SER A 35 14.45 -6.00 10.09
CA SER A 35 15.22 -7.01 9.35
C SER A 35 14.33 -8.14 8.80
N GLY A 36 13.19 -7.81 8.19
CA GLY A 36 12.29 -8.75 7.52
C GLY A 36 12.89 -9.33 6.22
N PRO A 37 12.21 -10.29 5.58
CA PRO A 37 12.62 -10.81 4.29
C PRO A 37 12.70 -9.68 3.26
N PRO A 38 13.73 -9.64 2.40
CA PRO A 38 13.93 -8.53 1.45
C PRO A 38 12.83 -8.41 0.38
N PHE A 39 12.01 -9.43 0.23
CA PHE A 39 10.91 -9.50 -0.73
C PHE A 39 9.54 -9.46 -0.06
N CYS A 40 9.45 -9.06 1.19
CA CYS A 40 8.17 -8.90 1.85
C CYS A 40 7.46 -7.69 1.26
N HIS A 41 6.34 -7.92 0.59
CA HIS A 41 5.45 -6.87 0.16
C HIS A 41 4.72 -6.33 1.40
N LEU A 42 5.18 -5.21 1.91
CA LEU A 42 4.37 -4.42 2.81
C LEU A 42 3.40 -3.62 1.92
N HIS A 43 2.12 -3.81 2.13
CA HIS A 43 1.07 -3.10 1.41
C HIS A 43 0.70 -1.84 2.18
N ALA A 44 0.62 -0.73 1.47
CA ALA A 44 0.01 0.49 1.97
C ALA A 44 -1.39 0.60 1.37
N GLY A 45 -2.39 0.02 2.00
CA GLY A 45 -3.74 0.08 1.47
C GLY A 45 -4.78 -0.63 2.33
N GLY A 46 -6.02 -0.62 1.85
CA GLY A 46 -7.17 -1.18 2.55
C GLY A 46 -7.28 -2.70 2.51
N ASN A 47 -6.34 -3.40 1.88
CA ASN A 47 -6.34 -4.86 1.72
C ASN A 47 -7.67 -5.41 1.16
N LEU A 48 -7.77 -5.45 -0.15
CA LEU A 48 -9.00 -5.81 -0.88
C LEU A 48 -9.26 -7.33 -0.95
N TYR A 49 -8.86 -8.09 0.09
CA TYR A 49 -9.17 -9.52 0.17
C TYR A 49 -10.66 -9.74 0.40
N PRO A 50 -11.29 -10.68 -0.34
CA PRO A 50 -12.73 -10.91 -0.24
C PRO A 50 -13.20 -11.32 1.16
N ASP A 51 -12.34 -11.99 1.94
CA ASP A 51 -12.69 -12.60 3.22
C ASP A 51 -12.65 -11.65 4.42
N ILE A 52 -12.20 -10.40 4.23
CA ILE A 52 -12.18 -9.40 5.30
C ILE A 52 -13.41 -8.48 5.22
N SER A 53 -13.85 -7.97 6.37
CA SER A 53 -14.99 -7.04 6.44
C SER A 53 -14.61 -5.63 5.93
N ASP A 54 -15.61 -4.85 5.56
CA ASP A 54 -15.39 -3.44 5.16
C ASP A 54 -14.84 -2.61 6.31
N GLU A 55 -15.25 -2.88 7.55
CA GLU A 55 -14.68 -2.26 8.75
C GLU A 55 -13.18 -2.56 8.86
N GLN A 56 -12.79 -3.80 8.62
CA GLN A 56 -11.37 -4.18 8.62
C GLN A 56 -10.59 -3.50 7.48
N CYS A 57 -11.19 -3.36 6.29
CA CYS A 57 -10.58 -2.62 5.19
C CYS A 57 -10.31 -1.15 5.56
N ARG A 58 -11.30 -0.46 6.16
CA ARG A 58 -11.14 0.92 6.66
C ARG A 58 -10.04 1.01 7.72
N PHE A 59 -10.02 0.09 8.66
CA PHE A 59 -9.00 0.06 9.70
C PHE A 59 -7.59 -0.12 9.12
N LEU A 60 -7.42 -1.03 8.14
CA LEU A 60 -6.14 -1.26 7.48
C LEU A 60 -5.69 -0.06 6.63
N MET A 61 -6.63 0.61 5.95
CA MET A 61 -6.34 1.84 5.22
C MET A 61 -5.83 2.94 6.17
N LYS A 62 -6.51 3.17 7.28
CA LYS A 62 -6.08 4.14 8.29
C LYS A 62 -4.68 3.82 8.81
N GLN A 63 -4.41 2.57 9.17
CA GLN A 63 -3.09 2.15 9.61
C GLN A 63 -2.01 2.34 8.54
N SER A 64 -2.32 2.08 7.26
CA SER A 64 -1.36 2.30 6.17
C SER A 64 -1.04 3.77 5.96
N ILE A 65 -2.04 4.65 6.10
CA ILE A 65 -1.85 6.11 6.07
C ILE A 65 -0.97 6.56 7.24
N GLU A 66 -1.24 6.10 8.45
CA GLU A 66 -0.42 6.41 9.63
C GLU A 66 1.03 5.97 9.45
N MET A 67 1.25 4.78 8.92
CA MET A 67 2.59 4.28 8.60
C MET A 67 3.27 5.09 7.49
N ALA A 68 2.54 5.50 6.46
CA ALA A 68 3.07 6.33 5.38
C ALA A 68 3.50 7.71 5.89
N ARG A 69 2.76 8.29 6.83
CA ARG A 69 3.13 9.55 7.50
C ARG A 69 4.36 9.38 8.39
N LEU A 70 4.46 8.27 9.09
CA LEU A 70 5.60 8.00 10.00
C LEU A 70 6.89 7.71 9.23
N PHE A 71 6.81 7.01 8.10
CA PHE A 71 7.97 6.62 7.28
C PHE A 71 7.82 7.01 5.81
N PRO A 72 7.70 8.32 5.47
CA PRO A 72 7.35 8.78 4.13
C PRO A 72 8.38 8.39 3.05
N HIS A 73 9.65 8.28 3.41
CA HIS A 73 10.71 7.92 2.46
C HIS A 73 10.81 6.41 2.17
N SER A 74 10.02 5.60 2.83
CA SER A 74 9.98 4.15 2.62
C SER A 74 8.97 3.69 1.59
N ILE A 75 8.11 4.59 1.10
CA ILE A 75 7.05 4.27 0.13
C ILE A 75 7.63 4.15 -1.28
N ASP A 76 7.25 3.09 -1.98
CA ASP A 76 7.38 2.99 -3.43
C ASP A 76 6.01 3.33 -4.04
N GLU A 77 5.93 4.46 -4.73
CA GLU A 77 4.72 4.92 -5.41
C GLU A 77 4.43 4.07 -6.65
N ARG A 78 4.13 2.81 -6.44
CA ARG A 78 3.72 1.87 -7.46
C ARG A 78 2.32 1.34 -7.14
N PRO A 79 1.38 1.43 -8.07
CA PRO A 79 0.04 0.93 -7.84
C PRO A 79 0.02 -0.61 -7.81
N THR A 80 -1.02 -1.14 -7.19
CA THR A 80 -1.29 -2.58 -7.15
C THR A 80 -2.33 -2.95 -8.21
N LEU A 81 -2.02 -3.96 -9.02
CA LEU A 81 -2.95 -4.51 -9.98
C LEU A 81 -3.80 -5.58 -9.32
N ILE A 82 -5.13 -5.42 -9.39
CA ILE A 82 -6.11 -6.39 -8.90
C ILE A 82 -6.84 -7.00 -10.08
N SER A 83 -6.90 -8.32 -10.10
CA SER A 83 -7.58 -9.07 -11.13
C SER A 83 -8.27 -10.31 -10.55
N VAL A 84 -9.42 -10.66 -11.11
CA VAL A 84 -10.20 -11.82 -10.70
C VAL A 84 -10.15 -12.88 -11.81
N PRO A 85 -9.60 -14.08 -11.54
CA PRO A 85 -9.63 -15.17 -12.51
C PRO A 85 -11.08 -15.57 -12.86
N LYS A 86 -11.32 -15.99 -14.10
CA LYS A 86 -12.66 -16.46 -14.52
C LYS A 86 -13.15 -17.67 -13.73
N THR A 87 -12.23 -18.44 -13.16
CA THR A 87 -12.54 -19.61 -12.32
C THR A 87 -12.95 -19.25 -10.90
N GLU A 88 -12.72 -18.00 -10.48
CA GLU A 88 -13.04 -17.54 -9.13
C GLU A 88 -14.54 -17.27 -8.98
N LYS A 89 -15.05 -17.48 -7.75
CA LYS A 89 -16.47 -17.23 -7.44
C LYS A 89 -16.79 -15.75 -7.26
N TYR A 90 -15.82 -14.97 -6.81
CA TYR A 90 -15.98 -13.54 -6.58
C TYR A 90 -16.23 -12.78 -7.88
N GLN A 91 -17.00 -11.72 -7.79
CA GLN A 91 -17.29 -10.81 -8.90
C GLN A 91 -16.47 -9.54 -8.74
N VAL A 92 -16.15 -8.89 -9.86
CA VAL A 92 -15.36 -7.64 -9.84
C VAL A 92 -16.15 -6.51 -9.20
N GLU A 93 -17.47 -6.48 -9.41
CA GLU A 93 -18.38 -5.49 -8.85
C GLU A 93 -18.32 -5.40 -7.32
N ASN A 94 -18.13 -6.54 -6.64
CA ASN A 94 -17.94 -6.54 -5.17
C ASN A 94 -16.65 -5.81 -4.73
N ILE A 95 -15.63 -5.78 -5.60
CA ILE A 95 -14.39 -5.06 -5.33
C ILE A 95 -14.60 -3.57 -5.63
N GLU A 96 -15.32 -3.21 -6.67
CA GLU A 96 -15.65 -1.83 -7.02
C GLU A 96 -16.43 -1.14 -5.90
N ASP A 97 -17.51 -1.76 -5.40
CA ASP A 97 -18.29 -1.24 -4.28
C ASP A 97 -17.42 -0.98 -3.04
N ARG A 98 -16.46 -1.88 -2.79
CA ARG A 98 -15.50 -1.72 -1.67
C ARG A 98 -14.49 -0.60 -1.93
N LEU A 99 -14.02 -0.43 -3.16
CA LEU A 99 -13.13 0.65 -3.53
C LEU A 99 -13.81 2.02 -3.40
N ASP A 100 -15.07 2.13 -3.83
CA ASP A 100 -15.86 3.35 -3.65
C ASP A 100 -16.00 3.70 -2.17
N MET A 101 -16.32 2.73 -1.32
CA MET A 101 -16.36 2.92 0.13
C MET A 101 -14.99 3.37 0.70
N LEU A 102 -13.87 2.83 0.20
CA LEU A 102 -12.53 3.22 0.64
C LEU A 102 -12.16 4.63 0.16
N VAL A 103 -12.54 5.01 -1.06
CA VAL A 103 -12.35 6.38 -1.57
C VAL A 103 -13.09 7.39 -0.70
N ASP A 104 -14.34 7.12 -0.36
CA ASP A 104 -15.11 8.02 0.50
C ASP A 104 -14.51 8.10 1.91
N TYR A 105 -14.10 6.97 2.48
CA TYR A 105 -13.42 6.97 3.76
C TYR A 105 -12.07 7.70 3.72
N TYR A 106 -11.32 7.60 2.61
CA TYR A 106 -10.07 8.32 2.44
C TYR A 106 -10.30 9.85 2.39
N LYS A 107 -11.37 10.30 1.71
CA LYS A 107 -11.77 11.71 1.73
C LYS A 107 -12.10 12.19 3.15
N GLU A 108 -12.88 11.40 3.91
CA GLU A 108 -13.19 11.69 5.32
C GLU A 108 -11.90 11.87 6.14
N LEU A 109 -10.93 10.97 6.00
CA LEU A 109 -9.66 11.07 6.70
C LEU A 109 -8.84 12.31 6.32
N ILE A 110 -8.88 12.73 5.04
CA ILE A 110 -8.22 13.96 4.57
C ILE A 110 -8.93 15.22 5.12
N GLU A 111 -10.26 15.18 5.20
CA GLU A 111 -11.04 16.28 5.82
C GLU A 111 -10.75 16.42 7.32
N GLU A 112 -10.54 15.29 8.03
CA GLU A 112 -10.13 15.30 9.43
C GLU A 112 -8.72 15.87 9.63
N ASP A 113 -7.78 15.49 8.78
CA ASP A 113 -6.38 15.95 8.80
C ASP A 113 -5.79 15.90 7.38
N ALA A 114 -5.51 17.06 6.80
CA ALA A 114 -4.94 17.17 5.45
C ALA A 114 -3.63 16.43 5.26
N SER A 115 -2.88 16.14 6.33
CA SER A 115 -1.66 15.33 6.28
C SER A 115 -1.90 13.85 6.00
N ASN A 116 -3.16 13.39 5.99
CA ASN A 116 -3.55 12.05 5.58
C ASN A 116 -3.53 11.84 4.05
N ALA A 117 -3.36 12.90 3.24
CA ALA A 117 -3.29 12.84 1.79
C ALA A 117 -1.97 12.22 1.29
N VAL A 118 -1.67 10.98 1.68
CA VAL A 118 -0.41 10.27 1.39
C VAL A 118 -0.53 9.19 0.33
N LEU A 119 -1.75 8.89 -0.14
CA LEU A 119 -2.03 7.87 -1.17
C LEU A 119 -2.39 8.50 -2.53
N GLY A 120 -2.01 9.76 -2.76
CA GLY A 120 -2.41 10.53 -3.94
C GLY A 120 -3.79 11.17 -3.80
N ALA A 121 -4.31 11.71 -4.90
CA ALA A 121 -5.65 12.30 -4.91
C ALA A 121 -6.73 11.21 -4.80
N PRO A 122 -7.79 11.41 -3.99
CA PRO A 122 -8.85 10.41 -3.84
C PRO A 122 -9.51 10.00 -5.16
N GLU A 123 -9.65 10.92 -6.11
CA GLU A 123 -10.20 10.66 -7.45
C GLU A 123 -9.32 9.76 -8.32
N ASP A 124 -8.03 9.66 -8.01
CA ASP A 124 -7.06 8.81 -8.70
C ASP A 124 -6.78 7.51 -7.92
N TYR A 125 -7.49 7.26 -6.80
CA TYR A 125 -7.22 6.12 -5.93
C TYR A 125 -7.30 4.77 -6.64
N TYR A 126 -8.21 4.61 -7.60
CA TYR A 126 -8.26 3.44 -8.46
C TYR A 126 -8.70 3.77 -9.90
N LYS A 127 -8.35 2.91 -10.84
CA LYS A 127 -8.80 2.98 -12.23
C LYS A 127 -9.18 1.61 -12.77
N LEU A 128 -10.30 1.57 -13.48
CA LEU A 128 -10.82 0.36 -14.14
C LEU A 128 -10.35 0.28 -15.58
N TYR A 129 -10.01 -0.91 -16.02
CA TYR A 129 -9.59 -1.18 -17.40
C TYR A 129 -10.43 -2.29 -18.00
N SER A 130 -11.22 -1.95 -19.00
CA SER A 130 -11.95 -2.92 -19.81
C SER A 130 -11.00 -3.72 -20.71
N LYS A 131 -11.50 -4.82 -21.28
CA LYS A 131 -10.73 -5.55 -22.30
C LYS A 131 -10.30 -4.65 -23.46
N LYS A 132 -11.16 -3.72 -23.91
CA LYS A 132 -10.85 -2.78 -24.97
C LYS A 132 -9.70 -1.85 -24.61
N ASP A 133 -9.66 -1.39 -23.36
CA ASP A 133 -8.56 -0.53 -22.88
C ASP A 133 -7.24 -1.31 -22.84
N LEU A 134 -7.26 -2.55 -22.37
CA LEU A 134 -6.07 -3.42 -22.35
C LEU A 134 -5.58 -3.73 -23.77
N ASP A 135 -6.49 -4.05 -24.71
CA ASP A 135 -6.16 -4.29 -26.11
C ASP A 135 -5.51 -3.06 -26.78
N ALA A 136 -5.89 -1.85 -26.37
CA ALA A 136 -5.28 -0.61 -26.85
C ALA A 136 -3.91 -0.38 -26.20
N LEU A 137 -3.81 -0.55 -24.89
CA LEU A 137 -2.57 -0.30 -24.13
C LEU A 137 -1.46 -1.28 -24.50
N VAL A 138 -1.76 -2.56 -24.76
CA VAL A 138 -0.75 -3.55 -25.12
C VAL A 138 0.02 -3.19 -26.40
N THR A 139 -0.57 -2.36 -27.29
CA THR A 139 0.07 -1.89 -28.51
C THR A 139 1.02 -0.72 -28.30
N GLN A 140 0.94 -0.04 -27.16
CA GLN A 140 1.79 1.10 -26.83
C GLN A 140 3.22 0.66 -26.49
N PRO A 141 4.25 1.51 -26.65
CA PRO A 141 5.60 1.17 -26.21
C PRO A 141 5.65 0.96 -24.69
N THR A 142 6.56 0.10 -24.25
CA THR A 142 6.84 -0.09 -22.82
C THR A 142 7.47 1.17 -22.23
N VAL A 143 7.02 1.57 -21.04
CA VAL A 143 7.51 2.74 -20.32
C VAL A 143 8.49 2.30 -19.24
N GLU A 144 9.73 2.78 -19.30
CA GLU A 144 10.79 2.39 -18.34
C GLU A 144 10.50 2.90 -16.92
N ARG A 145 9.95 4.11 -16.81
CA ARG A 145 9.61 4.75 -15.54
C ARG A 145 8.18 5.27 -15.59
N PRO A 146 7.21 4.39 -15.40
CA PRO A 146 5.80 4.79 -15.44
C PRO A 146 5.46 5.71 -14.27
N THR A 147 4.69 6.76 -14.57
CA THR A 147 4.22 7.77 -13.61
C THR A 147 2.71 7.91 -13.58
N THR A 148 2.03 7.43 -14.62
CA THR A 148 0.57 7.47 -14.72
C THR A 148 -0.03 6.07 -14.66
N ALA A 149 -1.30 5.97 -14.28
CA ALA A 149 -2.02 4.70 -14.23
C ALA A 149 -1.97 3.96 -15.58
N ASP A 150 -2.10 4.68 -16.71
CA ASP A 150 -2.07 4.07 -18.05
C ASP A 150 -0.67 3.57 -18.44
N GLU A 151 0.38 4.26 -18.04
CA GLU A 151 1.76 3.80 -18.25
C GLU A 151 2.06 2.54 -17.44
N TRP A 152 1.61 2.48 -16.17
CA TRP A 152 1.69 1.27 -15.35
C TRP A 152 0.90 0.12 -15.98
N MET A 153 -0.35 0.37 -16.40
CA MET A 153 -1.19 -0.65 -17.00
C MET A 153 -0.66 -1.08 -18.37
N THR A 154 -0.05 -0.19 -19.17
CA THR A 154 0.61 -0.54 -20.44
C THR A 154 1.67 -1.63 -20.25
N ASN A 155 2.50 -1.50 -19.23
CA ASN A 155 3.51 -2.50 -18.91
C ASN A 155 2.88 -3.80 -18.41
N ALA A 156 1.90 -3.70 -17.51
CA ALA A 156 1.21 -4.86 -16.94
C ALA A 156 0.44 -5.66 -17.99
N ALA A 157 -0.28 -4.99 -18.90
CA ALA A 157 -1.09 -5.63 -19.94
C ALA A 157 -0.27 -6.52 -20.89
N LYS A 158 1.02 -6.26 -21.04
CA LYS A 158 1.94 -7.07 -21.84
C LYS A 158 2.41 -8.33 -21.15
N LEU A 159 2.28 -8.39 -19.82
CA LEU A 159 2.81 -9.46 -18.99
C LEU A 159 1.71 -10.41 -18.48
N ILE A 160 0.46 -9.97 -18.46
CA ILE A 160 -0.66 -10.77 -17.96
C ILE A 160 -1.46 -11.40 -19.09
N ASP A 161 -1.93 -12.62 -18.88
CA ASP A 161 -2.94 -13.23 -19.75
C ASP A 161 -4.34 -12.82 -19.29
N TYR A 162 -4.74 -11.61 -19.68
CA TYR A 162 -6.06 -11.10 -19.32
C TYR A 162 -7.23 -11.81 -20.02
N SER A 163 -6.96 -12.74 -20.95
CA SER A 163 -8.01 -13.60 -21.52
C SER A 163 -8.61 -14.55 -20.47
N GLN A 164 -7.90 -14.82 -19.40
CA GLN A 164 -8.32 -15.69 -18.29
C GLN A 164 -8.97 -14.91 -17.14
N LEU A 165 -9.04 -13.58 -17.24
CA LEU A 165 -9.55 -12.71 -16.19
C LEU A 165 -10.99 -12.28 -16.43
N LYS A 166 -11.74 -12.05 -15.36
CA LYS A 166 -12.98 -11.28 -15.39
C LYS A 166 -12.63 -9.80 -15.63
N MET A 167 -13.53 -9.08 -16.27
CA MET A 167 -13.36 -7.65 -16.57
C MET A 167 -14.33 -6.84 -15.70
N PRO A 168 -13.94 -5.61 -15.35
CA PRO A 168 -12.66 -4.95 -15.61
C PRO A 168 -11.50 -5.48 -14.77
N VAL A 169 -10.26 -5.14 -15.16
CA VAL A 169 -9.06 -5.24 -14.32
C VAL A 169 -8.87 -3.90 -13.62
N LEU A 170 -8.41 -3.92 -12.38
CA LEU A 170 -8.32 -2.74 -11.54
C LEU A 170 -6.86 -2.39 -11.23
N LEU A 171 -6.54 -1.10 -11.25
CA LEU A 171 -5.27 -0.57 -10.75
C LEU A 171 -5.58 0.33 -9.57
N VAL A 172 -4.97 0.07 -8.42
CA VAL A 172 -5.28 0.72 -7.14
C VAL A 172 -4.03 1.33 -6.54
N GLN A 173 -4.15 2.50 -5.92
CA GLN A 173 -3.05 3.21 -5.23
C GLN A 173 -2.73 2.56 -3.87
N GLU A 174 -2.58 1.26 -3.84
CA GLU A 174 -1.97 0.53 -2.74
C GLU A 174 -0.47 0.44 -2.98
N TYR A 175 0.27 1.38 -2.42
CA TYR A 175 1.71 1.49 -2.62
C TYR A 175 2.49 0.37 -1.94
N GLY A 176 3.68 0.12 -2.43
CA GLY A 176 4.62 -0.81 -1.80
C GLY A 176 5.51 -0.12 -0.77
N TRP A 177 6.05 -0.90 0.15
CA TRP A 177 7.04 -0.44 1.12
C TRP A 177 8.42 -0.99 0.77
N ASN A 178 9.41 -0.11 0.78
CA ASN A 178 10.80 -0.49 0.65
C ASN A 178 11.39 -0.78 2.02
N LEU A 179 11.61 -2.05 2.34
CA LEU A 179 12.12 -2.48 3.65
C LEU A 179 13.47 -1.90 4.01
N PHE A 180 14.36 -1.70 3.03
CA PHE A 180 15.67 -1.13 3.29
C PHE A 180 15.57 0.33 3.69
N ARG A 181 14.75 1.11 2.97
CA ARG A 181 14.50 2.51 3.31
C ARG A 181 13.74 2.64 4.63
N LEU A 182 12.77 1.77 4.89
CA LEU A 182 12.07 1.72 6.17
C LEU A 182 13.02 1.44 7.32
N GLY A 183 13.90 0.42 7.18
CA GLY A 183 14.91 0.11 8.20
C GLY A 183 15.89 1.25 8.43
N ALA A 184 16.39 1.90 7.39
CA ALA A 184 17.28 3.05 7.48
C ALA A 184 16.60 4.24 8.17
N GLN A 185 15.36 4.57 7.80
CA GLN A 185 14.60 5.65 8.41
C GLN A 185 14.29 5.36 9.88
N ALA A 186 13.90 4.14 10.20
CA ALA A 186 13.67 3.69 11.57
C ALA A 186 14.93 3.79 12.43
N GLN A 187 16.09 3.35 11.92
CA GLN A 187 17.36 3.43 12.61
C GLN A 187 17.74 4.89 12.90
N LEU A 188 17.65 5.76 11.89
CA LEU A 188 17.94 7.18 12.07
C LEU A 188 16.98 7.87 13.05
N ALA A 189 15.72 7.51 13.07
CA ALA A 189 14.75 8.03 14.02
C ALA A 189 15.10 7.63 15.44
N LEU A 190 15.44 6.35 15.69
CA LEU A 190 15.84 5.84 17.01
C LEU A 190 17.15 6.44 17.53
N GLU A 191 18.08 6.81 16.64
CA GLU A 191 19.36 7.45 17.03
C GLU A 191 19.16 8.91 17.44
N ASN A 192 18.05 9.54 17.10
CA ASN A 192 17.74 10.93 17.40
C ASN A 192 16.70 11.11 18.53
N THR A 193 16.25 10.03 19.13
CA THR A 193 15.33 10.03 20.28
C THR A 193 16.09 9.70 21.58
#